data_9b70fc1adddaf7eb009967e831f6df38
#
_entry.id   9b70fc1adddaf7eb009967e831f6df38
#
_cell.length_a   1.000
_cell.length_b   1.000
_cell.length_c   1.000
_cell.angle_alpha   90.00
_cell.angle_beta   90.00
_cell.angle_gamma   90.00
#
_symmetry.space_group_name_H-M   'P 1'
#
loop_
_entity.id
_entity.type
_entity.pdbx_description
1 polymer ?
#
loop_
_entity_poly.entity_id
_entity_poly.type
_entity_poly.pdbx_seq_one_letter_code
_entity_poly.pdbx_strand_id
1 'polypeptide(L)'
;MSDVFDSKAFLKTVTSQPGVYRMYDAGGTVIYVGKAKDLKKRLSSYFRSNLASRKTEALVSLIQNIDVTVTHTETEALLLEHNYIKLYQPRYNVLLRDDKSYPFIFLSGDTHPRLAMHRGAKHAKGEYFGPFPNGYAVRETLALLQKIFPIRQCENSVYRNRSRPCLQYQIGRCLGPCVAGLVSEEEYAQQVEYVRLFLAGKDDQVLTQLIARMEKASAALEFEEAARIRDQIQAVRRVTEKQFVSNTGDDLDVIGVAFDAGIACVHVLFIRQGKVLGSRSYFPKVPGGTELGEVVETFVGQFYLQGSQMRTLPSEILLDFNLDDKTLLADSLSELAGRRVNVQTKPRGDRARYLKLARTNAATALTTKLSQQSTVQQRLTALAALLKLPEVKRMECFDISHTMGEQTVASCVVFDANGPLRAEYRRYNITGITPGDDYAAMNQVLRRRYGKAIEESKIPDVILIDGGKGQLGQAKAVFESLDVSWDKNHPLLLGVAKGADRKAGLETLFFEPEGEGFSLPPDSPALHVIQHIRDESHDHAISGHRKKRAKVKNTSSLETIEGVGPKRRQMLLKYMGGLQGLLNASMEEIAKVPGISQGLAEKIYYSLKH
;
A
#
# COMPACT_ATOMS: atom_id res chain seq x y z
N MET A 1 -43.65 -4.07 -17.52
CA MET A 1 -43.30 -5.46 -17.83
C MET A 1 -41.83 -5.46 -18.19
N SER A 2 -40.96 -5.99 -17.34
CA SER A 2 -39.54 -6.12 -17.67
C SER A 2 -39.43 -7.19 -18.75
N ASP A 3 -38.91 -6.83 -19.93
CA ASP A 3 -38.60 -7.80 -20.98
C ASP A 3 -37.62 -8.84 -20.40
N VAL A 4 -38.09 -10.08 -20.25
CA VAL A 4 -37.25 -11.19 -19.82
C VAL A 4 -36.24 -11.48 -20.96
N PHE A 5 -34.97 -11.52 -20.65
CA PHE A 5 -33.91 -11.80 -21.63
C PHE A 5 -34.15 -13.11 -22.38
N ASP A 6 -34.37 -13.05 -23.70
CA ASP A 6 -34.54 -14.22 -24.54
C ASP A 6 -33.20 -14.89 -24.86
N SER A 7 -32.78 -15.78 -23.95
CA SER A 7 -31.54 -16.54 -24.09
C SER A 7 -31.49 -17.43 -25.33
N LYS A 8 -32.66 -17.95 -25.81
CA LYS A 8 -32.70 -18.84 -27.00
C LYS A 8 -32.46 -18.06 -28.29
N ALA A 9 -33.06 -16.87 -28.41
CA ALA A 9 -32.81 -15.99 -29.56
C ALA A 9 -31.37 -15.50 -29.57
N PHE A 10 -30.84 -15.08 -28.42
CA PHE A 10 -29.46 -14.64 -28.27
C PHE A 10 -28.44 -15.74 -28.64
N LEU A 11 -28.58 -16.97 -28.15
CA LEU A 11 -27.66 -18.07 -28.42
C LEU A 11 -27.59 -18.46 -29.90
N LYS A 12 -28.59 -18.14 -30.73
CA LYS A 12 -28.55 -18.35 -32.18
C LYS A 12 -27.56 -17.41 -32.89
N THR A 13 -27.33 -16.22 -32.32
CA THR A 13 -26.44 -15.20 -32.89
C THR A 13 -24.99 -15.35 -32.46
N VAL A 14 -24.71 -16.15 -31.41
CA VAL A 14 -23.37 -16.30 -30.83
C VAL A 14 -22.51 -17.25 -31.65
N THR A 15 -21.26 -16.84 -31.95
CA THR A 15 -20.22 -17.64 -32.62
C THR A 15 -19.57 -18.65 -31.67
N SER A 16 -18.96 -19.71 -32.27
CA SER A 16 -18.14 -20.70 -31.55
C SER A 16 -16.66 -20.28 -31.43
N GLN A 17 -16.30 -19.06 -31.76
CA GLN A 17 -14.93 -18.56 -31.63
C GLN A 17 -14.58 -18.21 -30.17
N PRO A 18 -13.28 -18.08 -29.85
CA PRO A 18 -12.85 -17.59 -28.56
C PRO A 18 -13.24 -16.12 -28.35
N GLY A 19 -13.44 -15.73 -27.10
CA GLY A 19 -13.78 -14.34 -26.80
C GLY A 19 -14.19 -14.10 -25.34
N VAL A 20 -14.64 -12.89 -25.09
CA VAL A 20 -15.07 -12.41 -23.76
C VAL A 20 -16.52 -11.98 -23.83
N TYR A 21 -17.29 -12.28 -22.82
CA TYR A 21 -18.67 -11.86 -22.68
C TYR A 21 -18.87 -11.05 -21.39
N ARG A 22 -19.77 -10.06 -21.48
CA ARG A 22 -20.17 -9.18 -20.37
C ARG A 22 -21.67 -9.33 -20.16
N MET A 23 -22.08 -9.58 -18.94
CA MET A 23 -23.48 -9.72 -18.55
C MET A 23 -23.92 -8.47 -17.82
N TYR A 24 -25.09 -7.95 -18.16
CA TYR A 24 -25.65 -6.70 -17.66
C TYR A 24 -26.96 -6.96 -16.91
N ASP A 25 -27.20 -6.18 -15.85
CA ASP A 25 -28.48 -6.13 -15.15
C ASP A 25 -29.47 -5.14 -15.81
N ALA A 26 -30.66 -5.00 -15.21
CA ALA A 26 -31.71 -4.11 -15.70
C ALA A 26 -31.30 -2.61 -15.69
N GLY A 27 -30.32 -2.23 -14.90
CA GLY A 27 -29.77 -0.87 -14.84
C GLY A 27 -28.64 -0.64 -15.85
N GLY A 28 -28.32 -1.61 -16.73
CA GLY A 28 -27.22 -1.51 -17.67
C GLY A 28 -25.83 -1.63 -17.04
N THR A 29 -25.74 -2.09 -15.79
CA THR A 29 -24.48 -2.28 -15.08
C THR A 29 -23.88 -3.64 -15.41
N VAL A 30 -22.57 -3.70 -15.68
CA VAL A 30 -21.84 -4.97 -15.88
C VAL A 30 -21.77 -5.71 -14.55
N ILE A 31 -22.44 -6.86 -14.46
CA ILE A 31 -22.50 -7.68 -13.25
C ILE A 31 -21.55 -8.87 -13.28
N TYR A 32 -21.14 -9.33 -14.47
CA TYR A 32 -20.17 -10.41 -14.64
C TYR A 32 -19.41 -10.26 -15.97
N VAL A 33 -18.14 -10.66 -15.96
CA VAL A 33 -17.28 -10.79 -17.13
C VAL A 33 -16.69 -12.20 -17.14
N GLY A 34 -16.67 -12.84 -18.29
CA GLY A 34 -16.04 -14.17 -18.43
C GLY A 34 -15.45 -14.39 -19.81
N LYS A 35 -14.42 -15.24 -19.88
CA LYS A 35 -13.80 -15.71 -21.13
C LYS A 35 -14.38 -17.04 -21.59
N ALA A 36 -14.24 -17.32 -22.85
CA ALA A 36 -14.55 -18.64 -23.41
C ALA A 36 -13.62 -18.98 -24.57
N LYS A 37 -13.25 -20.24 -24.67
CA LYS A 37 -12.63 -20.86 -25.86
C LYS A 37 -13.65 -20.99 -26.98
N ASP A 38 -14.89 -21.33 -26.63
CA ASP A 38 -16.07 -21.42 -27.50
C ASP A 38 -17.19 -20.64 -26.80
N LEU A 39 -17.47 -19.44 -27.28
CA LEU A 39 -18.47 -18.53 -26.71
C LEU A 39 -19.86 -19.17 -26.69
N LYS A 40 -20.27 -19.84 -27.78
CA LYS A 40 -21.59 -20.46 -27.89
C LYS A 40 -21.76 -21.58 -26.86
N LYS A 41 -20.79 -22.48 -26.75
CA LYS A 41 -20.79 -23.58 -25.80
C LYS A 41 -20.80 -23.08 -24.34
N ARG A 42 -19.98 -22.10 -24.05
CA ARG A 42 -19.87 -21.52 -22.70
C ARG A 42 -21.15 -20.80 -22.29
N LEU A 43 -21.69 -19.93 -23.14
CA LEU A 43 -22.92 -19.18 -22.86
C LEU A 43 -24.14 -20.10 -22.75
N SER A 44 -24.22 -21.14 -23.58
CA SER A 44 -25.28 -22.15 -23.46
C SER A 44 -25.26 -22.87 -22.10
N SER A 45 -24.12 -23.00 -21.44
CA SER A 45 -24.02 -23.67 -20.14
C SER A 45 -24.71 -22.92 -19.01
N TYR A 46 -24.85 -21.59 -19.12
CA TYR A 46 -25.57 -20.77 -18.12
C TYR A 46 -27.09 -20.91 -18.17
N PHE A 47 -27.66 -21.35 -19.29
CA PHE A 47 -29.10 -21.43 -19.50
C PHE A 47 -29.63 -22.86 -19.50
N ARG A 48 -28.86 -23.80 -18.88
CA ARG A 48 -29.32 -25.17 -18.65
C ARG A 48 -30.23 -25.26 -17.43
N SER A 49 -31.10 -26.26 -17.38
CA SER A 49 -32.04 -26.51 -16.29
C SER A 49 -31.39 -26.85 -14.95
N ASN A 50 -30.14 -27.39 -14.97
CA ASN A 50 -29.35 -27.69 -13.77
C ASN A 50 -28.09 -26.82 -13.77
N LEU A 51 -28.07 -25.76 -12.96
CA LEU A 51 -26.92 -24.87 -12.81
C LEU A 51 -25.97 -25.40 -11.73
N ALA A 52 -24.67 -25.25 -11.96
CA ALA A 52 -23.63 -25.86 -11.14
C ALA A 52 -23.47 -25.21 -9.74
N SER A 53 -23.94 -23.97 -9.55
CA SER A 53 -23.78 -23.29 -8.26
C SER A 53 -24.87 -22.24 -8.00
N ARG A 54 -25.16 -21.97 -6.70
CA ARG A 54 -26.06 -20.90 -6.27
C ARG A 54 -25.64 -19.51 -6.77
N LYS A 55 -24.33 -19.28 -6.93
CA LYS A 55 -23.79 -18.05 -7.52
C LYS A 55 -24.25 -17.90 -8.96
N THR A 56 -24.17 -18.97 -9.76
CA THR A 56 -24.59 -18.97 -11.16
C THR A 56 -26.10 -18.77 -11.28
N GLU A 57 -26.90 -19.39 -10.43
CA GLU A 57 -28.35 -19.19 -10.37
C GLU A 57 -28.71 -17.71 -10.08
N ALA A 58 -28.07 -17.12 -9.06
CA ALA A 58 -28.28 -15.72 -8.71
C ALA A 58 -27.80 -14.77 -9.82
N LEU A 59 -26.70 -15.08 -10.49
CA LEU A 59 -26.22 -14.30 -11.64
C LEU A 59 -27.23 -14.34 -12.78
N VAL A 60 -27.66 -15.55 -13.19
CA VAL A 60 -28.56 -15.76 -14.34
C VAL A 60 -29.92 -15.08 -14.13
N SER A 61 -30.45 -15.08 -12.89
CA SER A 61 -31.72 -14.41 -12.58
C SER A 61 -31.71 -12.89 -12.76
N LEU A 62 -30.54 -12.28 -12.88
CA LEU A 62 -30.34 -10.82 -12.98
C LEU A 62 -29.95 -10.36 -14.38
N ILE A 63 -29.64 -11.31 -15.28
CA ILE A 63 -29.20 -10.97 -16.65
C ILE A 63 -30.35 -10.37 -17.46
N GLN A 64 -30.12 -9.18 -18.01
CA GLN A 64 -31.04 -8.53 -18.95
C GLN A 64 -30.40 -8.32 -20.33
N ASN A 65 -29.08 -8.31 -20.42
CA ASN A 65 -28.36 -8.26 -21.70
C ASN A 65 -26.99 -8.94 -21.59
N ILE A 66 -26.48 -9.42 -22.72
CA ILE A 66 -25.14 -10.01 -22.83
C ILE A 66 -24.47 -9.44 -24.09
N ASP A 67 -23.31 -8.80 -23.91
CA ASP A 67 -22.42 -8.40 -24.99
C ASP A 67 -21.28 -9.40 -25.15
N VAL A 68 -20.90 -9.63 -26.39
CA VAL A 68 -19.82 -10.56 -26.76
C VAL A 68 -18.76 -9.81 -27.56
N THR A 69 -17.50 -10.00 -27.19
CA THR A 69 -16.33 -9.53 -27.93
C THR A 69 -15.53 -10.75 -28.39
N VAL A 70 -15.47 -10.98 -29.69
CA VAL A 70 -14.71 -12.09 -30.30
C VAL A 70 -13.23 -11.71 -30.33
N THR A 71 -12.35 -12.68 -30.02
CA THR A 71 -10.90 -12.55 -30.08
C THR A 71 -10.31 -13.56 -31.06
N HIS A 72 -9.06 -13.33 -31.50
CA HIS A 72 -8.38 -14.28 -32.38
C HIS A 72 -7.82 -15.48 -31.63
N THR A 73 -7.43 -15.30 -30.37
CA THR A 73 -6.79 -16.34 -29.53
C THR A 73 -7.41 -16.40 -28.14
N GLU A 74 -7.24 -17.56 -27.47
CA GLU A 74 -7.63 -17.73 -26.07
C GLU A 74 -6.80 -16.82 -25.13
N THR A 75 -5.52 -16.56 -25.46
CA THR A 75 -4.65 -15.63 -24.73
C THR A 75 -5.20 -14.20 -24.79
N GLU A 76 -5.63 -13.73 -25.97
CA GLU A 76 -6.28 -12.42 -26.09
C GLU A 76 -7.57 -12.35 -25.27
N ALA A 77 -8.38 -13.43 -25.29
CA ALA A 77 -9.59 -13.51 -24.47
C ALA A 77 -9.26 -13.39 -22.97
N LEU A 78 -8.23 -14.08 -22.50
CA LEU A 78 -7.78 -14.03 -21.10
C LEU A 78 -7.33 -12.62 -20.69
N LEU A 79 -6.53 -11.96 -21.52
CA LEU A 79 -6.08 -10.58 -21.27
C LEU A 79 -7.23 -9.59 -21.27
N LEU A 80 -8.15 -9.72 -22.21
CA LEU A 80 -9.32 -8.84 -22.35
C LEU A 80 -10.29 -9.02 -21.17
N GLU A 81 -10.54 -10.26 -20.73
CA GLU A 81 -11.33 -10.57 -19.54
C GLU A 81 -10.81 -9.83 -18.32
N HIS A 82 -9.51 -9.96 -18.04
CA HIS A 82 -8.90 -9.28 -16.89
C HIS A 82 -8.96 -7.75 -16.99
N ASN A 83 -8.79 -7.19 -18.19
CA ASN A 83 -8.94 -5.75 -18.43
C ASN A 83 -10.38 -5.28 -18.15
N TYR A 84 -11.38 -6.03 -18.59
CA TYR A 84 -12.79 -5.70 -18.32
C TYR A 84 -13.15 -5.87 -16.85
N ILE A 85 -12.66 -6.90 -16.17
CA ILE A 85 -12.86 -7.07 -14.72
C ILE A 85 -12.28 -5.86 -13.96
N LYS A 86 -11.09 -5.39 -14.34
CA LYS A 86 -10.47 -4.21 -13.74
C LYS A 86 -11.27 -2.93 -14.01
N LEU A 87 -11.76 -2.76 -15.23
CA LEU A 87 -12.50 -1.57 -15.66
C LEU A 87 -13.87 -1.48 -15.00
N TYR A 88 -14.64 -2.56 -15.05
CA TYR A 88 -16.04 -2.59 -14.61
C TYR A 88 -16.23 -3.02 -13.15
N GLN A 89 -15.25 -3.69 -12.55
CA GLN A 89 -15.31 -4.24 -11.17
C GLN A 89 -16.62 -4.99 -10.89
N PRO A 90 -17.01 -5.99 -11.70
CA PRO A 90 -18.32 -6.59 -11.63
C PRO A 90 -18.53 -7.33 -10.31
N ARG A 91 -19.75 -7.27 -9.77
CA ARG A 91 -20.04 -7.82 -8.43
C ARG A 91 -19.97 -9.34 -8.32
N TYR A 92 -20.09 -10.07 -9.43
CA TYR A 92 -20.02 -11.53 -9.47
C TYR A 92 -18.64 -12.07 -9.88
N ASN A 93 -17.65 -11.21 -10.15
CA ASN A 93 -16.26 -11.62 -10.33
C ASN A 93 -15.47 -11.51 -9.02
N VAL A 94 -14.44 -12.34 -8.91
CA VAL A 94 -13.41 -12.19 -7.87
C VAL A 94 -12.58 -10.94 -8.20
N LEU A 95 -12.38 -10.05 -7.23
CA LEU A 95 -11.69 -8.78 -7.44
C LEU A 95 -10.45 -8.68 -6.55
N LEU A 96 -9.28 -8.52 -7.16
CA LEU A 96 -8.04 -8.18 -6.47
C LEU A 96 -7.83 -6.67 -6.48
N ARG A 97 -7.89 -6.05 -5.31
CA ARG A 97 -7.58 -4.62 -5.14
C ARG A 97 -6.11 -4.44 -4.74
N ASP A 98 -5.21 -4.50 -5.72
CA ASP A 98 -3.79 -4.22 -5.51
C ASP A 98 -3.22 -3.35 -6.64
N ASP A 99 -3.45 -2.03 -6.53
CA ASP A 99 -2.94 -1.02 -7.47
C ASP A 99 -1.53 -0.53 -7.14
N LYS A 100 -0.89 -1.08 -6.08
CA LYS A 100 0.40 -0.59 -5.61
C LYS A 100 1.54 -1.24 -6.38
N SER A 101 2.39 -0.41 -6.98
CA SER A 101 3.66 -0.87 -7.55
C SER A 101 4.59 -1.44 -6.47
N TYR A 102 5.22 -2.57 -6.78
CA TYR A 102 6.20 -3.19 -5.91
C TYR A 102 7.49 -2.37 -5.88
N PRO A 103 8.12 -2.25 -4.71
CA PRO A 103 9.40 -1.59 -4.61
C PRO A 103 10.56 -2.51 -5.03
N PHE A 104 11.62 -1.90 -5.53
CA PHE A 104 12.89 -2.52 -5.91
C PHE A 104 14.04 -1.86 -5.17
N ILE A 105 15.14 -2.57 -4.98
CA ILE A 105 16.44 -1.96 -4.73
C ILE A 105 17.00 -1.56 -6.08
N PHE A 106 17.41 -0.32 -6.20
CA PHE A 106 17.99 0.27 -7.40
C PHE A 106 19.45 0.57 -7.15
N LEU A 107 20.32 0.03 -8.00
CA LEU A 107 21.73 0.36 -8.10
C LEU A 107 21.92 1.23 -9.33
N SER A 108 22.29 2.50 -9.13
CA SER A 108 22.37 3.46 -10.25
C SER A 108 23.55 3.19 -11.16
N GLY A 109 23.44 3.59 -12.45
CA GLY A 109 24.49 3.46 -13.46
C GLY A 109 25.45 4.66 -13.51
N ASP A 110 25.65 5.37 -12.40
CA ASP A 110 26.60 6.48 -12.28
C ASP A 110 28.03 5.96 -12.14
N THR A 111 29.06 6.81 -12.33
CA THR A 111 30.49 6.51 -12.09
C THR A 111 30.70 5.95 -10.67
N HIS A 112 30.04 6.55 -9.67
CA HIS A 112 29.95 6.02 -8.31
C HIS A 112 28.49 5.62 -8.05
N PRO A 113 28.11 4.37 -8.31
CA PRO A 113 26.73 3.91 -8.13
C PRO A 113 26.19 4.11 -6.72
N ARG A 114 24.89 4.40 -6.61
CA ARG A 114 24.20 4.50 -5.33
C ARG A 114 23.14 3.43 -5.17
N LEU A 115 22.88 3.03 -3.93
CA LEU A 115 21.72 2.22 -3.57
C LEU A 115 20.53 3.10 -3.21
N ALA A 116 19.38 2.79 -3.77
CA ALA A 116 18.14 3.49 -3.47
C ALA A 116 16.92 2.55 -3.53
N MET A 117 15.83 2.94 -2.90
CA MET A 117 14.53 2.32 -3.13
C MET A 117 13.88 2.95 -4.36
N HIS A 118 13.41 2.12 -5.28
CA HIS A 118 12.66 2.53 -6.46
C HIS A 118 11.24 1.98 -6.43
N ARG A 119 10.27 2.76 -6.92
CA ARG A 119 8.88 2.34 -7.17
C ARG A 119 8.42 2.91 -8.51
N GLY A 120 7.59 2.14 -9.21
CA GLY A 120 7.03 2.56 -10.49
C GLY A 120 7.86 2.06 -11.68
N ALA A 121 7.74 2.72 -12.82
CA ALA A 121 8.38 2.32 -14.06
C ALA A 121 9.91 2.44 -13.98
N LYS A 122 10.61 1.49 -14.59
CA LYS A 122 12.08 1.37 -14.55
C LYS A 122 12.75 2.23 -15.65
N HIS A 123 12.66 3.55 -15.53
CA HIS A 123 13.23 4.48 -16.53
C HIS A 123 14.66 4.88 -16.24
N ALA A 124 15.11 4.78 -14.98
CA ALA A 124 16.46 5.20 -14.62
C ALA A 124 17.51 4.17 -15.08
N LYS A 125 18.62 4.66 -15.60
CA LYS A 125 19.75 3.82 -16.04
C LYS A 125 20.42 3.19 -14.82
N GLY A 126 20.46 1.86 -14.76
CA GLY A 126 20.99 1.09 -13.64
C GLY A 126 20.35 -0.29 -13.51
N GLU A 127 20.61 -0.97 -12.39
CA GLU A 127 20.13 -2.31 -12.10
C GLU A 127 19.03 -2.30 -11.05
N TYR A 128 18.04 -3.18 -11.21
CA TYR A 128 16.86 -3.28 -10.34
C TYR A 128 16.76 -4.68 -9.76
N PHE A 129 16.83 -4.80 -8.45
CA PHE A 129 16.74 -6.05 -7.71
C PHE A 129 15.40 -6.15 -6.98
N GLY A 130 14.70 -7.25 -7.13
CA GLY A 130 13.35 -7.48 -6.58
C GLY A 130 12.43 -8.20 -7.56
N PRO A 131 11.10 -8.14 -7.43
CA PRO A 131 10.34 -7.20 -6.57
C PRO A 131 10.34 -7.59 -5.09
N PHE A 132 10.30 -6.60 -4.21
CA PHE A 132 10.11 -6.79 -2.78
C PHE A 132 8.62 -6.68 -2.41
N PRO A 133 8.13 -7.41 -1.39
CA PRO A 133 6.71 -7.40 -1.03
C PRO A 133 6.21 -6.04 -0.52
N ASN A 134 7.07 -5.26 0.10
CA ASN A 134 6.73 -3.94 0.64
C ASN A 134 7.97 -3.05 0.83
N GLY A 135 7.75 -1.75 1.10
CA GLY A 135 8.84 -0.79 1.28
C GLY A 135 9.60 -0.96 2.62
N TYR A 136 9.05 -1.68 3.59
CA TYR A 136 9.75 -1.98 4.82
C TYR A 136 10.89 -2.99 4.55
N ALA A 137 10.59 -4.08 3.84
CA ALA A 137 11.59 -5.08 3.44
C ALA A 137 12.75 -4.45 2.65
N VAL A 138 12.46 -3.53 1.72
CA VAL A 138 13.52 -2.80 0.99
C VAL A 138 14.37 -1.96 1.93
N ARG A 139 13.76 -1.20 2.85
CA ARG A 139 14.52 -0.35 3.77
C ARG A 139 15.40 -1.16 4.72
N GLU A 140 14.88 -2.28 5.20
CA GLU A 140 15.63 -3.21 6.06
C GLU A 140 16.82 -3.79 5.31
N THR A 141 16.62 -4.26 4.09
CA THR A 141 17.71 -4.77 3.22
C THR A 141 18.74 -3.68 2.89
N LEU A 142 18.30 -2.46 2.55
CA LEU A 142 19.21 -1.34 2.30
C LEU A 142 20.05 -0.98 3.55
N ALA A 143 19.41 -0.96 4.72
CA ALA A 143 20.10 -0.68 5.98
C ALA A 143 21.14 -1.78 6.31
N LEU A 144 20.83 -3.04 6.00
CA LEU A 144 21.74 -4.16 6.13
C LEU A 144 22.93 -4.05 5.16
N LEU A 145 22.65 -3.85 3.87
CA LEU A 145 23.67 -3.70 2.83
C LEU A 145 24.64 -2.57 3.15
N GLN A 146 24.13 -1.44 3.65
CA GLN A 146 24.97 -0.28 4.02
C GLN A 146 25.90 -0.54 5.21
N LYS A 147 25.51 -1.47 6.11
CA LYS A 147 26.39 -1.90 7.22
C LYS A 147 27.53 -2.80 6.76
N ILE A 148 27.28 -3.61 5.72
CA ILE A 148 28.23 -4.60 5.22
C ILE A 148 29.10 -3.99 4.12
N PHE A 149 28.51 -3.26 3.19
CA PHE A 149 29.16 -2.68 2.02
C PHE A 149 29.03 -1.15 2.05
N PRO A 150 30.12 -0.41 2.28
CA PRO A 150 30.08 1.04 2.50
C PRO A 150 29.93 1.83 1.21
N ILE A 151 28.83 1.66 0.48
CA ILE A 151 28.51 2.42 -0.73
C ILE A 151 27.47 3.52 -0.44
N ARG A 152 27.49 4.57 -1.26
CA ARG A 152 26.64 5.75 -1.06
C ARG A 152 25.16 5.46 -1.26
N GLN A 153 24.31 6.19 -0.51
CA GLN A 153 22.85 6.23 -0.69
C GLN A 153 22.35 7.65 -1.01
N CYS A 154 23.23 8.65 -0.94
CA CYS A 154 22.86 10.04 -1.19
C CYS A 154 22.49 10.27 -2.66
N GLU A 155 21.63 11.26 -2.91
CA GLU A 155 21.25 11.67 -4.26
C GLU A 155 22.40 12.35 -4.99
N ASN A 156 22.38 12.32 -6.33
CA ASN A 156 23.42 12.90 -7.16
C ASN A 156 23.59 14.41 -6.94
N SER A 157 22.53 15.12 -6.60
CA SER A 157 22.58 16.53 -6.23
C SER A 157 23.42 16.79 -4.98
N VAL A 158 23.26 15.94 -3.96
CA VAL A 158 24.04 16.01 -2.71
C VAL A 158 25.50 15.57 -2.96
N TYR A 159 25.68 14.49 -3.73
CA TYR A 159 26.98 13.93 -4.07
C TYR A 159 27.89 14.95 -4.76
N ARG A 160 27.39 15.65 -5.78
CA ARG A 160 28.17 16.60 -6.60
C ARG A 160 28.57 17.89 -5.89
N ASN A 161 27.85 18.24 -4.81
CA ASN A 161 28.05 19.52 -4.11
C ASN A 161 28.78 19.40 -2.78
N ARG A 162 29.35 18.23 -2.47
CA ARG A 162 30.08 18.02 -1.22
C ARG A 162 31.58 18.34 -1.41
N SER A 163 32.11 19.07 -0.43
CA SER A 163 33.54 19.36 -0.30
C SER A 163 34.20 18.65 0.89
N ARG A 164 33.41 18.09 1.81
CA ARG A 164 33.89 17.39 3.02
C ARG A 164 33.10 16.12 3.31
N PRO A 165 33.69 15.13 4.03
CA PRO A 165 33.03 13.89 4.38
C PRO A 165 31.77 14.13 5.22
N CYS A 166 30.74 13.32 4.98
CA CYS A 166 29.50 13.37 5.76
C CYS A 166 29.53 12.32 6.90
N LEU A 167 28.50 12.38 7.77
CA LEU A 167 28.34 11.44 8.86
C LEU A 167 28.39 9.96 8.42
N GLN A 168 27.87 9.64 7.22
CA GLN A 168 27.89 8.24 6.71
C GLN A 168 29.32 7.74 6.49
N TYR A 169 30.24 8.62 6.07
CA TYR A 169 31.66 8.30 5.99
C TYR A 169 32.26 8.11 7.39
N GLN A 170 31.98 9.01 8.32
CA GLN A 170 32.52 8.97 9.68
C GLN A 170 32.13 7.70 10.44
N ILE A 171 30.90 7.18 10.19
CA ILE A 171 30.43 5.94 10.81
C ILE A 171 30.70 4.68 9.97
N GLY A 172 31.58 4.77 8.94
CA GLY A 172 32.00 3.64 8.13
C GLY A 172 30.95 3.05 7.19
N ARG A 173 29.85 3.79 6.90
CA ARG A 173 28.76 3.33 6.03
C ARG A 173 28.85 3.82 4.59
N CYS A 174 29.89 4.59 4.25
CA CYS A 174 30.17 5.08 2.92
C CYS A 174 31.66 5.37 2.81
N LEU A 175 32.30 5.01 1.70
CA LEU A 175 33.72 5.30 1.44
C LEU A 175 33.99 6.78 1.08
N GLY A 176 32.95 7.61 0.96
CA GLY A 176 33.10 9.05 0.71
C GLY A 176 33.55 9.43 -0.70
N PRO A 177 33.06 8.77 -1.78
CA PRO A 177 33.52 9.06 -3.16
C PRO A 177 33.13 10.45 -3.64
N CYS A 178 32.40 11.23 -2.85
CA CYS A 178 32.07 12.64 -3.13
C CYS A 178 33.21 13.62 -2.80
N VAL A 179 34.24 13.16 -2.10
CA VAL A 179 35.40 13.97 -1.74
C VAL A 179 36.66 13.36 -2.37
N ALA A 180 37.35 14.11 -3.19
CA ALA A 180 38.54 13.65 -3.89
C ALA A 180 39.63 13.14 -2.93
N GLY A 181 40.25 12.03 -3.26
CA GLY A 181 41.35 11.43 -2.50
C GLY A 181 40.96 10.56 -1.30
N LEU A 182 39.66 10.41 -0.97
CA LEU A 182 39.21 9.52 0.14
C LEU A 182 39.14 8.05 -0.27
N VAL A 183 38.80 7.77 -1.52
CA VAL A 183 38.66 6.41 -2.05
C VAL A 183 39.01 6.43 -3.55
N SER A 184 39.67 5.37 -4.05
CA SER A 184 39.92 5.20 -5.49
C SER A 184 38.63 4.71 -6.20
N GLU A 185 38.58 4.94 -7.53
CA GLU A 185 37.47 4.43 -8.34
C GLU A 185 37.41 2.90 -8.31
N GLU A 186 38.55 2.24 -8.32
CA GLU A 186 38.71 0.79 -8.29
C GLU A 186 38.20 0.21 -6.96
N GLU A 187 38.57 0.83 -5.82
CA GLU A 187 38.15 0.39 -4.51
C GLU A 187 36.61 0.55 -4.34
N TYR A 188 36.06 1.67 -4.82
CA TYR A 188 34.64 1.89 -4.81
C TYR A 188 33.89 0.89 -5.71
N ALA A 189 34.40 0.67 -6.94
CA ALA A 189 33.83 -0.29 -7.88
C ALA A 189 33.83 -1.72 -7.32
N GLN A 190 34.88 -2.10 -6.56
CA GLN A 190 34.95 -3.39 -5.89
C GLN A 190 33.82 -3.58 -4.85
N GLN A 191 33.53 -2.55 -4.06
CA GLN A 191 32.40 -2.62 -3.09
C GLN A 191 31.06 -2.69 -3.81
N VAL A 192 30.90 -2.00 -4.92
CA VAL A 192 29.71 -2.08 -5.78
C VAL A 192 29.54 -3.48 -6.35
N GLU A 193 30.62 -4.14 -6.78
CA GLU A 193 30.58 -5.51 -7.28
C GLU A 193 30.17 -6.51 -6.17
N TYR A 194 30.66 -6.35 -4.94
CA TYR A 194 30.22 -7.16 -3.82
C TYR A 194 28.71 -7.02 -3.57
N VAL A 195 28.16 -5.80 -3.63
CA VAL A 195 26.71 -5.58 -3.52
C VAL A 195 25.95 -6.26 -4.65
N ARG A 196 26.44 -6.16 -5.89
CA ARG A 196 25.84 -6.80 -7.05
C ARG A 196 25.80 -8.31 -6.90
N LEU A 197 26.92 -8.93 -6.55
CA LEU A 197 27.02 -10.37 -6.30
C LEU A 197 26.11 -10.82 -5.15
N PHE A 198 26.10 -10.06 -4.05
CA PHE A 198 25.25 -10.36 -2.90
C PHE A 198 23.76 -10.30 -3.25
N LEU A 199 23.32 -9.25 -3.96
CA LEU A 199 21.93 -9.12 -4.41
C LEU A 199 21.56 -10.14 -5.49
N ALA A 200 22.54 -10.65 -6.24
CA ALA A 200 22.39 -11.74 -7.19
C ALA A 200 22.44 -13.14 -6.55
N GLY A 201 22.50 -13.25 -5.21
CA GLY A 201 22.55 -14.54 -4.50
C GLY A 201 23.89 -15.28 -4.58
N LYS A 202 24.96 -14.64 -5.06
CA LYS A 202 26.30 -15.23 -5.22
C LYS A 202 27.19 -14.97 -4.00
N ASP A 203 26.67 -15.29 -2.82
CA ASP A 203 27.32 -14.98 -1.54
C ASP A 203 28.68 -15.69 -1.39
N ASP A 204 28.80 -16.93 -1.92
CA ASP A 204 30.07 -17.67 -1.90
C ASP A 204 31.18 -16.97 -2.68
N GLN A 205 30.83 -16.31 -3.81
CA GLN A 205 31.80 -15.55 -4.59
C GLN A 205 32.25 -14.30 -3.82
N VAL A 206 31.31 -13.62 -3.13
CA VAL A 206 31.65 -12.49 -2.25
C VAL A 206 32.59 -12.93 -1.14
N LEU A 207 32.28 -14.05 -0.46
CA LEU A 207 33.12 -14.58 0.61
C LEU A 207 34.52 -14.97 0.12
N THR A 208 34.62 -15.66 -1.02
CA THR A 208 35.91 -16.06 -1.62
C THR A 208 36.77 -14.84 -1.93
N GLN A 209 36.21 -13.80 -2.55
CA GLN A 209 36.95 -12.56 -2.88
C GLN A 209 37.36 -11.80 -1.61
N LEU A 210 36.48 -11.71 -0.60
CA LEU A 210 36.81 -11.04 0.65
C LEU A 210 37.92 -11.79 1.44
N ILE A 211 37.88 -13.12 1.46
CA ILE A 211 38.91 -13.94 2.12
C ILE A 211 40.27 -13.72 1.44
N ALA A 212 40.34 -13.81 0.13
CA ALA A 212 41.58 -13.56 -0.63
C ALA A 212 42.12 -12.15 -0.38
N ARG A 213 41.27 -11.13 -0.31
CA ARG A 213 41.69 -9.76 -0.01
C ARG A 213 42.16 -9.61 1.44
N MET A 214 41.51 -10.25 2.39
CA MET A 214 41.92 -10.27 3.81
C MET A 214 43.33 -10.88 3.96
N GLU A 215 43.58 -12.02 3.30
CA GLU A 215 44.86 -12.71 3.34
C GLU A 215 45.96 -11.83 2.72
N LYS A 216 45.70 -11.15 1.59
CA LYS A 216 46.60 -10.23 0.96
C LYS A 216 46.97 -9.05 1.87
N ALA A 217 45.99 -8.41 2.51
CA ALA A 217 46.21 -7.31 3.45
C ALA A 217 47.00 -7.79 4.69
N SER A 218 46.72 -8.98 5.19
CA SER A 218 47.45 -9.60 6.30
C SER A 218 48.92 -9.86 5.92
N ALA A 219 49.20 -10.38 4.72
CA ALA A 219 50.54 -10.59 4.19
C ALA A 219 51.34 -9.30 3.99
N ALA A 220 50.62 -8.20 3.65
CA ALA A 220 51.17 -6.86 3.54
C ALA A 220 51.34 -6.15 4.90
N LEU A 221 51.02 -6.81 6.02
CA LEU A 221 51.02 -6.27 7.38
C LEU A 221 50.02 -5.09 7.59
N GLU A 222 49.02 -4.98 6.75
CA GLU A 222 47.91 -4.00 6.83
C GLU A 222 46.81 -4.54 7.80
N PHE A 223 47.14 -4.67 9.06
CA PHE A 223 46.27 -5.39 10.04
C PHE A 223 44.93 -4.73 10.28
N GLU A 224 44.81 -3.40 10.23
CA GLU A 224 43.54 -2.70 10.37
C GLU A 224 42.61 -2.99 9.20
N GLU A 225 43.15 -3.00 7.97
CA GLU A 225 42.39 -3.35 6.77
C GLU A 225 41.97 -4.84 6.81
N ALA A 226 42.89 -5.75 7.18
CA ALA A 226 42.57 -7.15 7.34
C ALA A 226 41.46 -7.39 8.40
N ALA A 227 41.49 -6.66 9.52
CA ALA A 227 40.45 -6.73 10.53
C ALA A 227 39.12 -6.20 10.04
N ARG A 228 39.10 -5.10 9.29
CA ARG A 228 37.89 -4.56 8.65
C ARG A 228 37.24 -5.56 7.69
N ILE A 229 38.04 -6.21 6.86
CA ILE A 229 37.56 -7.22 5.89
C ILE A 229 37.07 -8.48 6.64
N ARG A 230 37.76 -8.91 7.70
CA ARG A 230 37.30 -10.02 8.55
C ARG A 230 35.91 -9.74 9.13
N ASP A 231 35.67 -8.54 9.63
CA ASP A 231 34.37 -8.16 10.20
C ASP A 231 33.29 -8.11 9.11
N GLN A 232 33.65 -7.69 7.89
CA GLN A 232 32.78 -7.75 6.71
C GLN A 232 32.42 -9.19 6.35
N ILE A 233 33.38 -10.13 6.34
CA ILE A 233 33.16 -11.57 6.13
C ILE A 233 32.20 -12.14 7.17
N GLN A 234 32.40 -11.82 8.46
CA GLN A 234 31.52 -12.26 9.52
C GLN A 234 30.09 -11.73 9.35
N ALA A 235 29.95 -10.46 8.92
CA ALA A 235 28.64 -9.87 8.66
C ALA A 235 27.92 -10.56 7.50
N VAL A 236 28.61 -10.86 6.39
CA VAL A 236 28.04 -11.62 5.26
C VAL A 236 27.62 -13.01 5.73
N ARG A 237 28.47 -13.79 6.40
CA ARG A 237 28.15 -15.13 6.90
C ARG A 237 26.92 -15.14 7.81
N ARG A 238 26.84 -14.21 8.78
CA ARG A 238 25.70 -14.10 9.70
C ARG A 238 24.36 -13.87 8.98
N VAL A 239 24.39 -13.18 7.86
CA VAL A 239 23.18 -12.94 7.06
C VAL A 239 22.82 -14.14 6.22
N THR A 240 23.82 -14.80 5.63
CA THR A 240 23.62 -15.99 4.80
C THR A 240 23.12 -17.17 5.62
N GLU A 241 23.64 -17.38 6.84
CA GLU A 241 23.19 -18.45 7.76
C GLU A 241 21.71 -18.32 8.19
N LYS A 242 21.18 -17.10 8.26
CA LYS A 242 19.78 -16.83 8.65
C LYS A 242 18.79 -17.00 7.51
N GLN A 243 19.25 -17.11 6.27
CA GLN A 243 18.37 -17.28 5.12
C GLN A 243 18.26 -18.76 4.77
N PHE A 244 17.02 -19.28 4.66
CA PHE A 244 16.76 -20.57 4.04
C PHE A 244 17.16 -20.46 2.56
N VAL A 245 18.34 -20.94 2.22
CA VAL A 245 18.87 -20.87 0.86
C VAL A 245 18.42 -22.12 0.12
N SER A 246 17.68 -21.96 -0.98
CA SER A 246 17.54 -23.02 -1.99
C SER A 246 18.85 -23.06 -2.79
N ASN A 247 19.43 -24.25 -2.93
CA ASN A 247 20.68 -24.46 -3.68
C ASN A 247 20.57 -24.24 -5.19
N THR A 248 19.36 -23.86 -5.71
CA THR A 248 19.09 -23.82 -7.15
C THR A 248 19.16 -22.44 -7.79
N GLY A 249 19.33 -21.37 -7.01
CA GLY A 249 19.44 -19.99 -7.55
C GLY A 249 18.20 -19.49 -8.32
N ASP A 250 17.05 -20.17 -8.19
CA ASP A 250 15.87 -19.91 -8.99
C ASP A 250 15.05 -18.71 -8.50
N ASP A 251 14.36 -18.07 -9.43
CA ASP A 251 13.35 -17.04 -9.17
C ASP A 251 11.96 -17.70 -9.08
N LEU A 252 11.39 -17.77 -7.88
CA LEU A 252 10.11 -18.40 -7.61
C LEU A 252 9.14 -17.45 -6.96
N ASP A 253 7.86 -17.54 -7.31
CA ASP A 253 6.75 -17.06 -6.50
C ASP A 253 5.94 -18.24 -5.98
N VAL A 254 5.75 -18.33 -4.67
CA VAL A 254 5.04 -19.44 -4.03
C VAL A 254 3.73 -18.93 -3.46
N ILE A 255 2.63 -19.49 -3.93
CA ILE A 255 1.27 -19.04 -3.62
C ILE A 255 0.57 -20.09 -2.78
N GLY A 256 0.37 -19.78 -1.51
CA GLY A 256 -0.47 -20.55 -0.59
C GLY A 256 -1.83 -19.90 -0.42
N VAL A 257 -2.88 -20.70 -0.27
CA VAL A 257 -4.25 -20.23 -0.18
C VAL A 257 -4.94 -20.82 1.06
N ALA A 258 -5.76 -20.00 1.71
CA ALA A 258 -6.68 -20.41 2.75
C ALA A 258 -8.05 -19.75 2.51
N PHE A 259 -9.13 -20.47 2.83
CA PHE A 259 -10.49 -20.00 2.65
C PHE A 259 -11.35 -20.43 3.84
N ASP A 260 -12.00 -19.49 4.49
CA ASP A 260 -12.92 -19.76 5.59
C ASP A 260 -13.93 -18.61 5.73
N ALA A 261 -15.14 -18.93 6.16
CA ALA A 261 -16.23 -17.98 6.41
C ALA A 261 -16.44 -16.97 5.24
N GLY A 262 -16.31 -17.42 3.98
CA GLY A 262 -16.50 -16.58 2.80
C GLY A 262 -15.32 -15.64 2.49
N ILE A 263 -14.22 -15.72 3.24
CA ILE A 263 -13.02 -14.90 3.04
C ILE A 263 -11.89 -15.77 2.51
N ALA A 264 -11.28 -15.34 1.41
CA ALA A 264 -10.06 -15.94 0.88
C ALA A 264 -8.84 -15.14 1.32
N CYS A 265 -7.79 -15.85 1.72
CA CYS A 265 -6.44 -15.29 1.87
C CYS A 265 -5.50 -15.97 0.89
N VAL A 266 -4.89 -15.18 0.02
CA VAL A 266 -3.84 -15.64 -0.88
C VAL A 266 -2.52 -15.06 -0.40
N HIS A 267 -1.59 -15.92 0.01
CA HIS A 267 -0.28 -15.55 0.52
C HIS A 267 0.80 -15.83 -0.51
N VAL A 268 1.51 -14.80 -0.93
CA VAL A 268 2.60 -14.90 -1.91
C VAL A 268 3.93 -14.74 -1.21
N LEU A 269 4.81 -15.72 -1.36
CA LEU A 269 6.19 -15.71 -0.92
C LEU A 269 7.08 -15.45 -2.13
N PHE A 270 7.90 -14.41 -2.07
CA PHE A 270 8.80 -14.00 -3.15
C PHE A 270 10.20 -14.53 -2.91
N ILE A 271 10.69 -15.37 -3.81
CA ILE A 271 12.04 -15.92 -3.81
C ILE A 271 12.75 -15.45 -5.06
N ARG A 272 13.92 -14.84 -4.92
CA ARG A 272 14.77 -14.38 -6.03
C ARG A 272 16.19 -14.82 -5.77
N GLN A 273 16.80 -15.42 -6.78
CA GLN A 273 18.16 -15.98 -6.71
C GLN A 273 18.31 -16.92 -5.49
N GLY A 274 17.31 -17.76 -5.23
CA GLY A 274 17.27 -18.66 -4.08
C GLY A 274 17.03 -18.01 -2.73
N LYS A 275 16.93 -16.68 -2.63
CA LYS A 275 16.70 -15.95 -1.37
C LYS A 275 15.26 -15.53 -1.20
N VAL A 276 14.70 -15.70 0.00
CA VAL A 276 13.38 -15.21 0.36
C VAL A 276 13.44 -13.69 0.56
N LEU A 277 12.88 -12.93 -0.37
CA LEU A 277 12.79 -11.47 -0.28
C LEU A 277 11.67 -11.00 0.67
N GLY A 278 10.79 -11.90 1.05
CA GLY A 278 9.66 -11.66 1.94
C GLY A 278 8.35 -12.22 1.39
N SER A 279 7.26 -11.87 2.04
CA SER A 279 5.94 -12.36 1.68
C SER A 279 4.85 -11.32 1.87
N ARG A 280 3.68 -11.58 1.28
CA ARG A 280 2.50 -10.70 1.42
C ARG A 280 1.21 -11.50 1.32
N SER A 281 0.26 -11.17 2.21
CA SER A 281 -1.09 -11.70 2.19
C SER A 281 -2.03 -10.75 1.46
N TYR A 282 -2.90 -11.31 0.64
CA TYR A 282 -3.96 -10.63 -0.11
C TYR A 282 -5.30 -11.19 0.29
N PHE A 283 -6.30 -10.33 0.35
CA PHE A 283 -7.67 -10.69 0.66
C PHE A 283 -8.57 -10.22 -0.49
N PRO A 284 -8.66 -10.99 -1.59
CA PRO A 284 -9.53 -10.64 -2.71
C PRO A 284 -10.99 -10.59 -2.25
N LYS A 285 -11.78 -9.73 -2.88
CA LYS A 285 -13.23 -9.74 -2.68
C LYS A 285 -13.80 -10.93 -3.44
N VAL A 286 -14.41 -11.85 -2.71
CA VAL A 286 -14.94 -13.10 -3.25
C VAL A 286 -16.47 -13.06 -3.17
N PRO A 287 -17.20 -13.19 -4.29
CA PRO A 287 -18.66 -13.33 -4.28
C PRO A 287 -19.10 -14.61 -3.56
N GLY A 288 -20.25 -14.58 -2.90
CA GLY A 288 -20.78 -15.76 -2.22
C GLY A 288 -20.99 -16.93 -3.17
N GLY A 289 -20.61 -18.15 -2.75
CA GLY A 289 -20.71 -19.37 -3.56
C GLY A 289 -19.63 -19.54 -4.62
N THR A 290 -18.52 -18.76 -4.56
CA THR A 290 -17.36 -18.94 -5.43
C THR A 290 -16.49 -20.10 -4.92
N GLU A 291 -16.04 -20.99 -5.82
CA GLU A 291 -15.14 -22.08 -5.49
C GLU A 291 -13.69 -21.60 -5.34
N LEU A 292 -12.91 -22.29 -4.53
CA LEU A 292 -11.52 -21.93 -4.25
C LEU A 292 -10.64 -21.92 -5.51
N GLY A 293 -10.90 -22.84 -6.47
CA GLY A 293 -10.19 -22.89 -7.75
C GLY A 293 -10.36 -21.60 -8.56
N GLU A 294 -11.58 -21.08 -8.64
CA GLU A 294 -11.89 -19.81 -9.31
C GLU A 294 -11.17 -18.64 -8.65
N VAL A 295 -11.07 -18.64 -7.30
CA VAL A 295 -10.35 -17.58 -6.56
C VAL A 295 -8.87 -17.60 -6.93
N VAL A 296 -8.24 -18.78 -6.98
CA VAL A 296 -6.81 -18.92 -7.27
C VAL A 296 -6.52 -18.53 -8.70
N GLU A 297 -7.30 -19.03 -9.66
CA GLU A 297 -7.11 -18.74 -11.09
C GLU A 297 -7.26 -17.26 -11.38
N THR A 298 -8.34 -16.65 -10.88
CA THR A 298 -8.59 -15.22 -11.04
C THR A 298 -7.52 -14.38 -10.35
N PHE A 299 -7.07 -14.78 -9.15
CA PHE A 299 -5.99 -14.09 -8.45
C PHE A 299 -4.70 -14.11 -9.29
N VAL A 300 -4.27 -15.29 -9.75
CA VAL A 300 -3.02 -15.41 -10.51
C VAL A 300 -3.09 -14.60 -11.80
N GLY A 301 -4.22 -14.65 -12.51
CA GLY A 301 -4.45 -13.86 -13.71
C GLY A 301 -4.38 -12.36 -13.44
N GLN A 302 -5.14 -11.85 -12.47
CA GLN A 302 -5.13 -10.42 -12.11
C GLN A 302 -3.76 -9.99 -11.57
N PHE A 303 -3.11 -10.84 -10.80
CA PHE A 303 -1.83 -10.54 -10.17
C PHE A 303 -0.70 -10.39 -11.19
N TYR A 304 -0.60 -11.27 -12.17
CA TYR A 304 0.51 -11.29 -13.14
C TYR A 304 0.18 -10.62 -14.46
N LEU A 305 -1.03 -10.76 -14.99
CA LEU A 305 -1.36 -10.25 -16.32
C LEU A 305 -1.75 -8.77 -16.32
N GLN A 306 -2.40 -8.29 -15.25
CA GLN A 306 -2.77 -6.86 -15.14
C GLN A 306 -1.63 -5.95 -14.73
N GLY A 307 -0.63 -6.48 -14.01
CA GLY A 307 0.52 -5.74 -13.48
C GLY A 307 1.79 -5.84 -14.32
N SER A 308 1.73 -6.41 -15.51
CA SER A 308 2.89 -6.87 -16.29
C SER A 308 3.95 -5.83 -16.60
N GLN A 309 3.58 -4.57 -16.80
CA GLN A 309 4.58 -3.50 -17.07
C GLN A 309 5.43 -3.12 -15.85
N MET A 310 5.00 -3.48 -14.64
CA MET A 310 5.68 -3.10 -13.39
C MET A 310 6.22 -4.30 -12.60
N ARG A 311 5.90 -5.54 -12.97
CA ARG A 311 6.32 -6.75 -12.24
C ARG A 311 7.32 -7.55 -13.05
N THR A 312 8.41 -7.94 -12.40
CA THR A 312 9.33 -8.93 -12.98
C THR A 312 8.71 -10.31 -12.74
N LEU A 313 8.33 -10.98 -13.81
CA LEU A 313 7.78 -12.34 -13.73
C LEU A 313 8.86 -13.31 -13.23
N PRO A 314 8.55 -14.24 -12.30
CA PRO A 314 9.48 -15.28 -11.88
C PRO A 314 9.68 -16.31 -13.00
N SER A 315 10.71 -17.16 -12.88
CA SER A 315 10.87 -18.32 -13.79
C SER A 315 9.89 -19.44 -13.50
N GLU A 316 9.39 -19.49 -12.24
CA GLU A 316 8.47 -20.53 -11.81
C GLU A 316 7.46 -19.97 -10.79
N ILE A 317 6.21 -20.44 -10.90
CA ILE A 317 5.13 -20.15 -9.95
C ILE A 317 4.68 -21.47 -9.34
N LEU A 318 4.76 -21.58 -8.01
CA LEU A 318 4.30 -22.74 -7.27
C LEU A 318 2.92 -22.44 -6.69
N LEU A 319 1.96 -23.31 -6.97
CA LEU A 319 0.58 -23.19 -6.52
C LEU A 319 0.19 -24.41 -5.68
N ASP A 320 -0.66 -24.17 -4.68
CA ASP A 320 -1.26 -25.21 -3.84
C ASP A 320 -2.56 -25.78 -4.44
N PHE A 321 -2.89 -25.41 -5.66
CA PHE A 321 -4.15 -25.77 -6.29
C PHE A 321 -3.96 -26.15 -7.76
N ASN A 322 -4.71 -27.15 -8.23
CA ASN A 322 -4.75 -27.47 -9.66
C ASN A 322 -5.63 -26.42 -10.36
N LEU A 323 -5.10 -25.85 -11.44
CA LEU A 323 -5.84 -24.93 -12.30
C LEU A 323 -6.35 -25.68 -13.52
N ASP A 324 -7.58 -25.42 -13.93
CA ASP A 324 -8.17 -26.04 -15.13
C ASP A 324 -7.44 -25.54 -16.40
N ASP A 325 -7.12 -24.24 -16.47
CA ASP A 325 -6.45 -23.60 -17.60
C ASP A 325 -4.94 -23.38 -17.36
N LYS A 326 -4.28 -24.28 -16.62
CA LYS A 326 -2.86 -24.16 -16.24
C LYS A 326 -1.94 -23.91 -17.44
N THR A 327 -2.16 -24.61 -18.55
CA THR A 327 -1.32 -24.50 -19.76
C THR A 327 -1.48 -23.14 -20.41
N LEU A 328 -2.72 -22.67 -20.59
CA LEU A 328 -3.01 -21.36 -21.16
C LEU A 328 -2.38 -20.23 -20.32
N LEU A 329 -2.46 -20.35 -18.99
CA LEU A 329 -1.84 -19.38 -18.08
C LEU A 329 -0.32 -19.37 -18.22
N ALA A 330 0.33 -20.55 -18.24
CA ALA A 330 1.77 -20.67 -18.39
C ALA A 330 2.27 -20.12 -19.73
N ASP A 331 1.54 -20.38 -20.81
CA ASP A 331 1.85 -19.88 -22.15
C ASP A 331 1.69 -18.36 -22.24
N SER A 332 0.60 -17.82 -21.70
CA SER A 332 0.35 -16.37 -21.64
C SER A 332 1.42 -15.64 -20.82
N LEU A 333 1.84 -16.21 -19.68
CA LEU A 333 2.91 -15.66 -18.86
C LEU A 333 4.27 -15.74 -19.54
N SER A 334 4.53 -16.81 -20.29
CA SER A 334 5.78 -17.01 -21.03
C SER A 334 5.91 -16.02 -22.19
N GLU A 335 4.82 -15.79 -22.93
CA GLU A 335 4.74 -14.78 -23.98
C GLU A 335 5.02 -13.37 -23.40
N LEU A 336 4.38 -13.04 -22.29
CA LEU A 336 4.55 -11.76 -21.62
C LEU A 336 5.98 -11.55 -21.09
N ALA A 337 6.62 -12.63 -20.61
CA ALA A 337 7.97 -12.60 -20.06
C ALA A 337 9.06 -12.62 -21.13
N GLY A 338 8.74 -12.97 -22.39
CA GLY A 338 9.71 -13.25 -23.45
C GLY A 338 10.61 -14.47 -23.16
N ARG A 339 10.22 -15.31 -22.19
CA ARG A 339 10.92 -16.53 -21.76
C ARG A 339 9.94 -17.50 -21.10
N ARG A 340 10.32 -18.75 -21.04
CA ARG A 340 9.49 -19.78 -20.40
C ARG A 340 9.24 -19.48 -18.93
N VAL A 341 7.96 -19.49 -18.53
CA VAL A 341 7.48 -19.40 -17.14
C VAL A 341 6.76 -20.71 -16.80
N ASN A 342 7.25 -21.38 -15.76
CA ASN A 342 6.69 -22.66 -15.32
C ASN A 342 5.62 -22.42 -14.25
N VAL A 343 4.48 -23.11 -14.37
CA VAL A 343 3.46 -23.16 -13.32
C VAL A 343 3.39 -24.58 -12.77
N GLN A 344 3.73 -24.77 -11.50
CA GLN A 344 3.79 -26.08 -10.87
C GLN A 344 2.80 -26.19 -9.71
N THR A 345 1.98 -27.24 -9.68
CA THR A 345 0.91 -27.43 -8.69
C THR A 345 1.19 -28.56 -7.68
N LYS A 346 2.17 -29.42 -7.95
CA LYS A 346 2.57 -30.53 -7.06
C LYS A 346 4.10 -30.58 -6.91
N PRO A 347 4.72 -29.60 -6.26
CA PRO A 347 6.17 -29.57 -6.10
C PRO A 347 6.65 -30.66 -5.13
N ARG A 348 7.94 -31.04 -5.27
CA ARG A 348 8.65 -31.98 -4.37
C ARG A 348 9.85 -31.29 -3.72
N GLY A 349 10.41 -31.92 -2.69
CA GLY A 349 11.62 -31.42 -2.01
C GLY A 349 11.43 -30.04 -1.36
N ASP A 350 12.40 -29.17 -1.53
CA ASP A 350 12.39 -27.82 -0.93
C ASP A 350 11.24 -26.95 -1.45
N ARG A 351 10.84 -27.12 -2.70
CA ARG A 351 9.67 -26.42 -3.28
C ARG A 351 8.38 -26.77 -2.52
N ALA A 352 8.22 -28.03 -2.11
CA ALA A 352 7.07 -28.45 -1.29
C ALA A 352 7.11 -27.82 0.12
N ARG A 353 8.32 -27.62 0.70
CA ARG A 353 8.47 -26.93 1.99
C ARG A 353 8.06 -25.46 1.89
N TYR A 354 8.45 -24.75 0.84
CA TYR A 354 8.01 -23.38 0.59
C TYR A 354 6.50 -23.28 0.42
N LEU A 355 5.90 -24.22 -0.30
CA LEU A 355 4.44 -24.26 -0.48
C LEU A 355 3.72 -24.48 0.86
N LYS A 356 4.22 -25.41 1.69
CA LYS A 356 3.71 -25.62 3.05
C LYS A 356 3.81 -24.35 3.89
N LEU A 357 4.95 -23.63 3.81
CA LEU A 357 5.14 -22.34 4.52
C LEU A 357 4.13 -21.29 4.06
N ALA A 358 3.93 -21.14 2.75
CA ALA A 358 2.97 -20.20 2.19
C ALA A 358 1.53 -20.52 2.63
N ARG A 359 1.13 -21.81 2.65
CA ARG A 359 -0.17 -22.25 3.19
C ARG A 359 -0.36 -21.92 4.65
N THR A 360 0.64 -22.25 5.49
CA THR A 360 0.58 -21.95 6.92
C THR A 360 0.42 -20.45 7.16
N ASN A 361 1.17 -19.63 6.42
CA ASN A 361 1.06 -18.17 6.52
C ASN A 361 -0.30 -17.65 6.01
N ALA A 362 -0.86 -18.24 4.95
CA ALA A 362 -2.21 -17.91 4.48
C ALA A 362 -3.26 -18.21 5.55
N ALA A 363 -3.20 -19.40 6.17
CA ALA A 363 -4.11 -19.80 7.24
C ALA A 363 -3.99 -18.88 8.46
N THR A 364 -2.76 -18.58 8.91
CA THR A 364 -2.52 -17.67 10.04
C THR A 364 -3.05 -16.26 9.76
N ALA A 365 -2.78 -15.72 8.56
CA ALA A 365 -3.28 -14.41 8.17
C ALA A 365 -4.81 -14.37 8.09
N LEU A 366 -5.43 -15.45 7.60
CA LEU A 366 -6.90 -15.58 7.55
C LEU A 366 -7.50 -15.63 8.96
N THR A 367 -6.96 -16.47 9.85
CA THR A 367 -7.40 -16.54 11.26
C THR A 367 -7.31 -15.19 11.94
N THR A 368 -6.20 -14.47 11.76
CA THR A 368 -6.03 -13.11 12.28
C THR A 368 -7.09 -12.15 11.73
N LYS A 369 -7.37 -12.22 10.43
CA LYS A 369 -8.38 -11.38 9.78
C LYS A 369 -9.80 -11.67 10.30
N LEU A 370 -10.16 -12.94 10.41
CA LEU A 370 -11.46 -13.39 10.95
C LEU A 370 -11.64 -12.98 12.41
N SER A 371 -10.62 -13.16 13.24
CA SER A 371 -10.63 -12.72 14.64
C SER A 371 -10.83 -11.21 14.76
N GLN A 372 -10.14 -10.42 13.95
CA GLN A 372 -10.31 -8.97 13.92
C GLN A 372 -11.73 -8.57 13.51
N GLN A 373 -12.30 -9.22 12.48
CA GLN A 373 -13.66 -8.94 12.04
C GLN A 373 -14.70 -9.36 13.08
N SER A 374 -14.56 -10.52 13.70
CA SER A 374 -15.44 -10.97 14.78
C SER A 374 -15.44 -9.98 15.95
N THR A 375 -14.27 -9.50 16.35
CA THR A 375 -14.13 -8.48 17.41
C THR A 375 -14.83 -7.16 17.04
N VAL A 376 -14.67 -6.68 15.81
CA VAL A 376 -15.33 -5.45 15.34
C VAL A 376 -16.84 -5.65 15.30
N GLN A 377 -17.32 -6.78 14.77
CA GLN A 377 -18.74 -7.09 14.69
C GLN A 377 -19.38 -7.19 16.09
N GLN A 378 -18.73 -7.84 17.05
CA GLN A 378 -19.19 -7.90 18.44
C GLN A 378 -19.32 -6.49 19.06
N ARG A 379 -18.33 -5.63 18.83
CA ARG A 379 -18.33 -4.23 19.31
C ARG A 379 -19.46 -3.42 18.68
N LEU A 380 -19.68 -3.55 17.36
CA LEU A 380 -20.77 -2.86 16.66
C LEU A 380 -22.14 -3.37 17.10
N THR A 381 -22.30 -4.67 17.33
CA THR A 381 -23.54 -5.24 17.86
C THR A 381 -23.83 -4.72 19.27
N ALA A 382 -22.83 -4.65 20.14
CA ALA A 382 -22.98 -4.05 21.48
C ALA A 382 -23.33 -2.56 21.41
N LEU A 383 -22.76 -1.83 20.45
CA LEU A 383 -23.10 -0.42 20.21
C LEU A 383 -24.53 -0.29 19.69
N ALA A 384 -24.96 -1.11 18.74
CA ALA A 384 -26.34 -1.10 18.23
C ALA A 384 -27.34 -1.36 19.33
N ALA A 385 -27.08 -2.33 20.21
CA ALA A 385 -27.94 -2.63 21.38
C ALA A 385 -28.01 -1.43 22.36
N LEU A 386 -26.88 -0.78 22.65
CA LEU A 386 -26.81 0.42 23.48
C LEU A 386 -27.65 1.57 22.90
N LEU A 387 -27.55 1.77 21.59
CA LEU A 387 -28.21 2.85 20.85
C LEU A 387 -29.66 2.50 20.45
N LYS A 388 -30.13 1.29 20.79
CA LYS A 388 -31.45 0.75 20.39
C LYS A 388 -31.66 0.78 18.87
N LEU A 389 -30.59 0.61 18.10
CA LEU A 389 -30.63 0.47 16.65
C LEU A 389 -30.70 -1.02 16.27
N PRO A 390 -31.34 -1.39 15.15
CA PRO A 390 -31.37 -2.77 14.69
C PRO A 390 -29.97 -3.29 14.32
N GLU A 391 -29.14 -2.42 13.73
CA GLU A 391 -27.74 -2.66 13.37
C GLU A 391 -27.02 -1.33 13.15
N VAL A 392 -25.69 -1.35 13.18
CA VAL A 392 -24.82 -0.23 12.80
C VAL A 392 -23.94 -0.68 11.65
N LYS A 393 -24.28 -0.23 10.43
CA LYS A 393 -23.54 -0.55 9.20
C LYS A 393 -22.44 0.46 8.90
N ARG A 394 -22.70 1.73 9.26
CA ARG A 394 -21.79 2.83 8.97
C ARG A 394 -21.77 3.83 10.12
N MET A 395 -20.55 4.19 10.52
CA MET A 395 -20.30 5.25 11.51
C MET A 395 -19.32 6.27 10.93
N GLU A 396 -19.52 7.53 11.28
CA GLU A 396 -18.56 8.60 10.99
C GLU A 396 -18.18 9.32 12.27
N CYS A 397 -16.92 9.73 12.41
CA CYS A 397 -16.45 10.50 13.56
C CYS A 397 -15.78 11.78 13.10
N PHE A 398 -16.13 12.89 13.74
CA PHE A 398 -15.57 14.22 13.48
C PHE A 398 -14.76 14.70 14.67
N ASP A 399 -13.56 15.18 14.37
CA ASP A 399 -12.65 15.84 15.33
C ASP A 399 -12.19 17.17 14.75
N ILE A 400 -12.24 18.22 15.58
CA ILE A 400 -11.73 19.56 15.25
C ILE A 400 -10.37 19.73 15.90
N SER A 401 -9.36 19.96 15.10
CA SER A 401 -7.99 20.15 15.58
C SER A 401 -7.46 21.52 15.17
N HIS A 402 -6.90 22.25 16.16
CA HIS A 402 -6.24 23.53 15.94
C HIS A 402 -4.72 23.37 15.90
N THR A 403 -4.08 24.04 14.97
CA THR A 403 -2.63 24.28 15.04
C THR A 403 -2.36 25.57 15.80
N MET A 404 -1.42 25.53 16.72
CA MET A 404 -0.97 26.76 17.35
C MET A 404 -0.58 27.80 16.28
N GLY A 405 -1.46 28.75 16.07
CA GLY A 405 -1.22 29.93 15.27
C GLY A 405 -2.15 30.24 14.12
N GLU A 406 -2.63 29.31 13.26
CA GLU A 406 -3.25 29.81 12.02
C GLU A 406 -4.26 28.95 11.26
N GLN A 407 -4.41 27.65 11.48
CA GLN A 407 -5.31 26.87 10.64
C GLN A 407 -6.09 25.78 11.39
N THR A 408 -7.41 25.92 11.39
CA THR A 408 -8.34 24.89 11.87
C THR A 408 -8.53 23.81 10.79
N VAL A 409 -8.42 22.55 11.19
CA VAL A 409 -8.66 21.39 10.32
C VAL A 409 -9.65 20.48 11.01
N ALA A 410 -10.70 20.11 10.28
CA ALA A 410 -11.61 19.06 10.71
C ALA A 410 -11.24 17.73 10.04
N SER A 411 -11.24 16.64 10.80
CA SER A 411 -11.12 15.28 10.28
C SER A 411 -12.48 14.60 10.29
N CYS A 412 -12.71 13.76 9.28
CA CYS A 412 -13.83 12.82 9.20
C CYS A 412 -13.27 11.45 8.92
N VAL A 413 -13.48 10.52 9.84
CA VAL A 413 -13.15 9.10 9.64
C VAL A 413 -14.42 8.28 9.55
N VAL A 414 -14.34 7.18 8.80
CA VAL A 414 -15.49 6.34 8.46
C VAL A 414 -15.19 4.90 8.87
N PHE A 415 -16.15 4.28 9.55
CA PHE A 415 -16.14 2.85 9.87
C PHE A 415 -17.33 2.17 9.20
N ASP A 416 -17.10 0.98 8.68
CA ASP A 416 -18.16 0.05 8.23
C ASP A 416 -18.22 -1.20 9.12
N ALA A 417 -19.02 -2.19 8.73
CA ALA A 417 -19.14 -3.46 9.44
C ALA A 417 -17.79 -4.21 9.61
N ASN A 418 -16.75 -3.85 8.87
CA ASN A 418 -15.41 -4.45 8.92
C ASN A 418 -14.39 -3.59 9.69
N GLY A 419 -14.79 -2.44 10.19
CA GLY A 419 -13.95 -1.47 10.89
C GLY A 419 -13.53 -0.27 10.03
N PRO A 420 -12.30 0.25 10.19
CA PRO A 420 -11.86 1.48 9.54
C PRO A 420 -11.91 1.46 8.01
N LEU A 421 -12.73 2.29 7.38
CA LEU A 421 -12.84 2.45 5.93
C LEU A 421 -11.97 3.62 5.44
N ARG A 422 -10.65 3.44 5.48
CA ARG A 422 -9.66 4.52 5.24
C ARG A 422 -9.74 5.20 3.88
N ALA A 423 -10.31 4.55 2.86
CA ALA A 423 -10.53 5.13 1.54
C ALA A 423 -11.52 6.32 1.57
N GLU A 424 -12.41 6.33 2.55
CA GLU A 424 -13.43 7.36 2.71
C GLU A 424 -13.09 8.41 3.77
N TYR A 425 -11.92 8.34 4.40
CA TYR A 425 -11.44 9.38 5.31
C TYR A 425 -11.26 10.71 4.58
N ARG A 426 -11.68 11.79 5.20
CA ARG A 426 -11.57 13.14 4.64
C ARG A 426 -10.98 14.11 5.64
N ARG A 427 -10.32 15.15 5.13
CA ARG A 427 -9.88 16.32 5.87
C ARG A 427 -10.45 17.55 5.25
N TYR A 428 -10.91 18.47 6.09
CA TYR A 428 -11.49 19.73 5.68
C TYR A 428 -10.65 20.85 6.25
N ASN A 429 -10.10 21.70 5.38
CA ASN A 429 -9.54 22.98 5.83
C ASN A 429 -10.71 23.89 6.14
N ILE A 430 -10.74 24.41 7.36
CA ILE A 430 -11.76 25.35 7.83
C ILE A 430 -11.20 26.76 7.65
N THR A 431 -11.98 27.63 7.05
CA THR A 431 -11.58 29.01 6.74
C THR A 431 -12.73 29.97 7.02
N GLY A 432 -12.43 31.25 7.31
CA GLY A 432 -13.45 32.26 7.51
C GLY A 432 -14.17 32.19 8.87
N ILE A 433 -13.56 31.55 9.86
CA ILE A 433 -14.04 31.50 11.25
C ILE A 433 -13.06 32.20 12.19
N THR A 434 -13.53 32.60 13.37
CA THR A 434 -12.65 33.07 14.43
C THR A 434 -11.71 31.95 14.87
N PRO A 435 -10.40 32.19 15.05
CA PRO A 435 -9.49 31.18 15.57
C PRO A 435 -9.95 30.65 16.93
N GLY A 436 -10.05 29.31 17.04
CA GLY A 436 -10.52 28.64 18.25
C GLY A 436 -12.05 28.45 18.36
N ASP A 437 -12.81 28.85 17.34
CA ASP A 437 -14.25 28.63 17.30
C ASP A 437 -14.57 27.22 16.76
N ASP A 438 -14.59 26.25 17.68
CA ASP A 438 -14.91 24.86 17.39
C ASP A 438 -16.36 24.68 16.92
N TYR A 439 -17.26 25.56 17.34
CA TYR A 439 -18.67 25.49 16.96
C TYR A 439 -18.87 25.86 15.49
N ALA A 440 -18.30 26.97 15.06
CA ALA A 440 -18.33 27.36 13.66
C ALA A 440 -17.59 26.36 12.77
N ALA A 441 -16.47 25.78 13.26
CA ALA A 441 -15.74 24.76 12.55
C ALA A 441 -16.58 23.48 12.35
N MET A 442 -17.27 23.01 13.39
CA MET A 442 -18.16 21.85 13.34
C MET A 442 -19.32 22.08 12.35
N ASN A 443 -19.96 23.25 12.44
CA ASN A 443 -21.02 23.63 11.52
C ASN A 443 -20.54 23.59 10.05
N GLN A 444 -19.38 24.20 9.77
CA GLN A 444 -18.84 24.26 8.42
C GLN A 444 -18.51 22.86 7.85
N VAL A 445 -17.88 21.98 8.65
CA VAL A 445 -17.50 20.65 8.17
C VAL A 445 -18.72 19.76 7.90
N LEU A 446 -19.72 19.78 8.79
CA LEU A 446 -20.94 18.99 8.63
C LEU A 446 -21.75 19.42 7.41
N ARG A 447 -21.91 20.74 7.19
CA ARG A 447 -22.56 21.24 5.96
C ARG A 447 -21.82 20.82 4.68
N ARG A 448 -20.48 20.89 4.70
CA ARG A 448 -19.68 20.46 3.54
C ARG A 448 -19.70 18.94 3.31
N ARG A 449 -19.85 18.15 4.38
CA ARG A 449 -19.92 16.69 4.30
C ARG A 449 -21.29 16.23 3.83
N TYR A 450 -22.35 16.72 4.46
CA TYR A 450 -23.70 16.19 4.28
C TYR A 450 -24.54 16.95 3.27
N GLY A 451 -24.20 18.17 2.90
CA GLY A 451 -24.89 18.90 1.82
C GLY A 451 -24.90 18.17 0.47
N LYS A 452 -23.92 17.31 0.22
CA LYS A 452 -23.85 16.43 -0.99
C LYS A 452 -24.19 14.96 -0.68
N ALA A 453 -23.98 14.49 0.54
CA ALA A 453 -24.17 13.09 0.90
C ALA A 453 -25.66 12.70 0.97
N ILE A 454 -26.53 13.66 1.17
CA ILE A 454 -28.00 13.47 1.11
C ILE A 454 -28.42 13.03 -0.29
N GLU A 455 -27.88 13.66 -1.32
CA GLU A 455 -28.14 13.31 -2.73
C GLU A 455 -27.58 11.92 -3.10
N GLU A 456 -26.48 11.49 -2.44
CA GLU A 456 -25.82 10.23 -2.71
C GLU A 456 -26.29 9.06 -1.84
N SER A 457 -27.28 9.22 -0.96
CA SER A 457 -27.79 8.22 -0.02
C SER A 457 -26.68 7.57 0.86
N LYS A 458 -25.67 8.35 1.24
CA LYS A 458 -24.51 7.90 2.05
C LYS A 458 -24.55 8.42 3.48
N ILE A 459 -25.74 8.54 4.05
CA ILE A 459 -25.90 8.97 5.45
C ILE A 459 -25.50 7.81 6.36
N PRO A 460 -24.65 8.02 7.39
CA PRO A 460 -24.28 6.97 8.34
C PRO A 460 -25.40 6.70 9.35
N ASP A 461 -25.40 5.52 9.98
CA ASP A 461 -26.32 5.20 11.06
C ASP A 461 -25.99 5.98 12.34
N VAL A 462 -24.70 6.24 12.59
CA VAL A 462 -24.20 6.93 13.78
C VAL A 462 -23.13 7.96 13.41
N ILE A 463 -23.27 9.16 13.94
CA ILE A 463 -22.26 10.20 13.85
C ILE A 463 -21.71 10.50 15.25
N LEU A 464 -20.42 10.30 15.44
CA LEU A 464 -19.70 10.70 16.64
C LEU A 464 -19.11 12.09 16.48
N ILE A 465 -19.32 12.91 17.49
CA ILE A 465 -18.71 14.23 17.62
C ILE A 465 -17.69 14.15 18.76
N ASP A 466 -16.38 14.23 18.44
CA ASP A 466 -15.33 14.31 19.49
C ASP A 466 -15.38 15.68 20.14
N GLY A 467 -16.28 15.82 21.08
CA GLY A 467 -16.56 17.08 21.75
C GLY A 467 -17.73 17.00 22.74
N GLY A 468 -17.87 18.08 23.50
CA GLY A 468 -18.92 18.19 24.51
C GLY A 468 -20.29 18.62 23.96
N LYS A 469 -21.21 18.91 24.88
CA LYS A 469 -22.61 19.30 24.62
C LYS A 469 -22.76 20.42 23.57
N GLY A 470 -21.86 21.41 23.58
CA GLY A 470 -21.95 22.54 22.66
C GLY A 470 -21.68 22.16 21.20
N GLN A 471 -20.67 21.29 20.95
CA GLN A 471 -20.39 20.80 19.60
C GLN A 471 -21.49 19.87 19.10
N LEU A 472 -22.06 19.04 19.99
CA LEU A 472 -23.23 18.22 19.69
C LEU A 472 -24.44 19.09 19.30
N GLY A 473 -24.67 20.20 20.01
CA GLY A 473 -25.75 21.16 19.70
C GLY A 473 -25.59 21.78 18.31
N GLN A 474 -24.35 22.12 17.92
CA GLN A 474 -24.09 22.62 16.57
C GLN A 474 -24.34 21.55 15.50
N ALA A 475 -23.95 20.30 15.76
CA ALA A 475 -24.27 19.20 14.86
C ALA A 475 -25.78 19.03 14.66
N LYS A 476 -26.56 19.05 15.74
CA LYS A 476 -28.02 18.97 15.70
C LYS A 476 -28.63 20.12 14.87
N ALA A 477 -28.23 21.34 15.13
CA ALA A 477 -28.70 22.53 14.39
C ALA A 477 -28.37 22.47 12.89
N VAL A 478 -27.22 21.89 12.50
CA VAL A 478 -26.88 21.70 11.10
C VAL A 478 -27.83 20.71 10.43
N PHE A 479 -28.10 19.56 11.04
CA PHE A 479 -29.01 18.57 10.46
C PHE A 479 -30.45 19.09 10.38
N GLU A 480 -30.92 19.85 11.37
CA GLU A 480 -32.20 20.54 11.32
C GLU A 480 -32.31 21.53 10.15
N SER A 481 -31.22 22.24 9.86
CA SER A 481 -31.16 23.23 8.76
C SER A 481 -31.02 22.61 7.35
N LEU A 482 -30.66 21.33 7.26
CA LEU A 482 -30.52 20.63 5.98
C LEU A 482 -31.83 19.98 5.50
N ASP A 483 -32.96 20.28 6.13
CA ASP A 483 -34.31 19.77 5.82
C ASP A 483 -34.37 18.22 5.78
N VAL A 484 -33.49 17.60 6.54
CA VAL A 484 -33.46 16.15 6.68
C VAL A 484 -34.57 15.80 7.66
N SER A 485 -35.66 15.19 7.18
CA SER A 485 -36.78 14.81 8.03
C SER A 485 -36.34 13.83 9.12
N TRP A 486 -36.66 14.09 10.40
CA TRP A 486 -36.20 13.31 11.57
C TRP A 486 -37.06 12.02 11.79
N ASP A 487 -37.45 11.35 10.74
CA ASP A 487 -38.09 10.06 10.84
C ASP A 487 -37.05 8.92 10.71
N LYS A 488 -37.41 7.69 10.72
CA LYS A 488 -36.59 6.48 10.92
C LYS A 488 -35.24 6.34 10.16
N ASN A 489 -34.84 7.29 9.37
CA ASN A 489 -33.63 7.26 8.53
C ASN A 489 -32.53 8.26 8.95
N HIS A 490 -32.59 8.82 10.14
CA HIS A 490 -31.61 9.83 10.60
C HIS A 490 -30.39 9.20 11.23
N PRO A 491 -29.20 9.82 11.05
CA PRO A 491 -28.05 9.44 11.83
C PRO A 491 -28.29 9.75 13.30
N LEU A 492 -27.99 8.81 14.16
CA LEU A 492 -27.97 9.07 15.60
C LEU A 492 -26.69 9.88 15.91
N LEU A 493 -26.89 11.05 16.50
CA LEU A 493 -25.79 11.89 16.95
C LEU A 493 -25.32 11.48 18.33
N LEU A 494 -24.01 11.30 18.52
CA LEU A 494 -23.40 10.93 19.78
C LEU A 494 -22.23 11.85 20.09
N GLY A 495 -22.36 12.70 21.11
CA GLY A 495 -21.27 13.51 21.63
C GLY A 495 -20.38 12.68 22.55
N VAL A 496 -19.07 12.80 22.39
CA VAL A 496 -18.07 12.09 23.21
C VAL A 496 -17.14 13.10 23.84
N ALA A 497 -17.34 13.40 25.13
CA ALA A 497 -16.46 14.29 25.86
C ALA A 497 -15.40 13.52 26.65
N LYS A 498 -14.21 14.09 26.75
CA LYS A 498 -13.14 13.56 27.61
C LYS A 498 -13.54 13.72 29.07
N GLY A 499 -13.44 12.65 29.86
CA GLY A 499 -13.70 12.71 31.30
C GLY A 499 -12.78 13.73 32.02
N ALA A 500 -13.15 14.09 33.25
CA ALA A 500 -12.48 15.12 34.05
C ALA A 500 -10.96 14.99 34.14
N ASP A 501 -10.44 13.76 34.16
CA ASP A 501 -9.00 13.46 34.24
C ASP A 501 -8.30 13.25 32.89
N ARG A 502 -9.01 13.40 31.77
CA ARG A 502 -8.52 13.12 30.41
C ARG A 502 -7.94 11.70 30.22
N LYS A 503 -8.32 10.76 31.08
CA LYS A 503 -7.91 9.35 30.99
C LYS A 503 -8.82 8.59 30.03
N ALA A 504 -8.24 7.72 29.21
CA ALA A 504 -8.98 6.79 28.36
C ALA A 504 -9.84 5.84 29.24
N GLY A 505 -11.08 5.58 28.84
CA GLY A 505 -12.04 4.75 29.59
C GLY A 505 -12.98 5.52 30.51
N LEU A 506 -12.82 6.84 30.63
CA LEU A 506 -13.68 7.71 31.43
C LEU A 506 -14.43 8.73 30.56
N GLU A 507 -14.71 8.37 29.31
CA GLU A 507 -15.48 9.21 28.39
C GLU A 507 -16.92 9.38 28.87
N THR A 508 -17.44 10.60 28.73
CA THR A 508 -18.85 10.91 28.96
C THR A 508 -19.54 11.06 27.62
N LEU A 509 -20.61 10.29 27.43
CA LEU A 509 -21.41 10.23 26.21
C LEU A 509 -22.67 11.06 26.37
N PHE A 510 -23.10 11.71 25.27
CA PHE A 510 -24.29 12.57 25.25
C PHE A 510 -25.11 12.26 23.99
N PHE A 511 -26.40 12.00 24.16
CA PHE A 511 -27.35 11.87 23.04
C PHE A 511 -28.00 13.22 22.69
N GLU A 512 -28.18 14.07 23.70
CA GLU A 512 -28.79 15.39 23.55
C GLU A 512 -27.89 16.47 24.16
N PRO A 513 -27.86 17.68 23.56
CA PRO A 513 -27.04 18.78 24.08
C PRO A 513 -27.41 19.18 25.53
N GLU A 514 -28.68 19.07 25.88
CA GLU A 514 -29.22 19.42 27.20
C GLU A 514 -29.34 18.22 28.13
N GLY A 515 -29.19 17.00 27.59
CA GLY A 515 -29.32 15.75 28.31
C GLY A 515 -28.19 15.52 29.34
N GLU A 516 -28.47 14.63 30.30
CA GLU A 516 -27.41 14.16 31.20
C GLU A 516 -26.46 13.24 30.44
N GLY A 517 -25.16 13.42 30.70
CA GLY A 517 -24.13 12.54 30.16
C GLY A 517 -24.09 11.23 30.93
N PHE A 518 -23.74 10.15 30.25
CA PHE A 518 -23.55 8.85 30.86
C PHE A 518 -22.18 8.28 30.49
N SER A 519 -21.66 7.39 31.32
CA SER A 519 -20.41 6.70 31.09
C SER A 519 -20.64 5.20 30.98
N LEU A 520 -19.83 4.54 30.16
CA LEU A 520 -19.86 3.09 30.01
C LEU A 520 -18.75 2.45 30.86
N PRO A 521 -18.94 1.21 31.32
CA PRO A 521 -17.85 0.45 31.95
C PRO A 521 -16.63 0.38 31.05
N PRO A 522 -15.39 0.44 31.60
CA PRO A 522 -14.16 0.40 30.80
C PRO A 522 -13.99 -0.84 29.93
N ASP A 523 -14.59 -1.95 30.28
CA ASP A 523 -14.60 -3.22 29.56
C ASP A 523 -15.74 -3.36 28.54
N SER A 524 -16.57 -2.33 28.39
CA SER A 524 -17.70 -2.34 27.45
C SER A 524 -17.22 -2.44 25.99
N PRO A 525 -17.67 -3.46 25.23
CA PRO A 525 -17.35 -3.55 23.80
C PRO A 525 -17.84 -2.33 22.99
N ALA A 526 -18.99 -1.73 23.38
CA ALA A 526 -19.50 -0.49 22.77
C ALA A 526 -18.56 0.69 23.01
N LEU A 527 -18.00 0.83 24.21
CA LEU A 527 -17.01 1.87 24.50
C LEU A 527 -15.74 1.68 23.66
N HIS A 528 -15.28 0.44 23.51
CA HIS A 528 -14.08 0.14 22.72
C HIS A 528 -14.20 0.52 21.24
N VAL A 529 -15.39 0.39 20.60
CA VAL A 529 -15.54 0.86 19.21
C VAL A 529 -15.63 2.38 19.13
N ILE A 530 -16.26 3.04 20.11
CA ILE A 530 -16.30 4.50 20.20
C ILE A 530 -14.90 5.07 20.36
N GLN A 531 -14.09 4.51 21.25
CA GLN A 531 -12.70 4.89 21.43
C GLN A 531 -11.89 4.66 20.16
N HIS A 532 -12.01 3.51 19.51
CA HIS A 532 -11.26 3.17 18.31
C HIS A 532 -11.54 4.16 17.16
N ILE A 533 -12.79 4.51 16.89
CA ILE A 533 -13.10 5.45 15.81
C ILE A 533 -12.65 6.88 16.16
N ARG A 534 -12.73 7.28 17.44
CA ARG A 534 -12.24 8.57 17.94
C ARG A 534 -10.72 8.68 17.80
N ASP A 535 -9.98 7.66 18.23
CA ASP A 535 -8.52 7.62 18.15
C ASP A 535 -8.04 7.66 16.68
N GLU A 536 -8.70 6.93 15.76
CA GLU A 536 -8.44 7.01 14.32
C GLU A 536 -8.71 8.44 13.79
N SER A 537 -9.74 9.15 14.30
CA SER A 537 -10.03 10.54 13.91
C SER A 537 -8.93 11.49 14.36
N HIS A 538 -8.51 11.36 15.60
CA HIS A 538 -7.42 12.14 16.16
C HIS A 538 -6.07 11.89 15.45
N ASP A 539 -5.72 10.63 15.23
CA ASP A 539 -4.51 10.25 14.47
C ASP A 539 -4.56 10.76 13.02
N HIS A 540 -5.74 10.71 12.40
CA HIS A 540 -5.93 11.23 11.05
C HIS A 540 -5.71 12.74 11.03
N ALA A 541 -6.22 13.50 11.98
CA ALA A 541 -5.99 14.95 12.14
C ALA A 541 -4.49 15.26 12.34
N ILE A 542 -3.84 14.62 13.34
CA ILE A 542 -2.42 14.86 13.68
C ILE A 542 -1.48 14.53 12.52
N SER A 543 -1.72 13.44 11.79
CA SER A 543 -0.86 13.06 10.66
C SER A 543 -0.88 14.11 9.54
N GLY A 544 -1.99 14.84 9.38
CA GLY A 544 -2.11 16.00 8.49
C GLY A 544 -1.28 17.19 8.96
N HIS A 545 -1.34 17.47 10.25
CA HIS A 545 -0.56 18.55 10.87
C HIS A 545 0.94 18.32 10.80
N ARG A 546 1.41 17.09 11.08
CA ARG A 546 2.84 16.75 10.94
C ARG A 546 3.36 16.94 9.52
N LYS A 547 2.59 16.57 8.50
CA LYS A 547 2.95 16.80 7.09
C LYS A 547 2.95 18.28 6.73
N LYS A 548 1.97 19.07 7.21
CA LYS A 548 1.91 20.53 7.01
C LYS A 548 3.03 21.25 7.77
N ARG A 549 3.27 20.90 9.05
CA ARG A 549 4.39 21.48 9.84
C ARG A 549 5.75 21.21 9.23
N ALA A 550 6.00 20.00 8.73
CA ALA A 550 7.22 19.68 7.99
C ALA A 550 7.35 20.56 6.74
N LYS A 551 6.24 20.85 6.05
CA LYS A 551 6.20 21.71 4.88
C LYS A 551 6.39 23.18 5.24
N VAL A 552 5.75 23.67 6.30
CA VAL A 552 5.83 25.08 6.78
C VAL A 552 7.17 25.35 7.48
N LYS A 553 7.67 24.44 8.32
CA LYS A 553 8.97 24.59 9.00
C LYS A 553 10.13 24.60 8.01
N ASN A 554 9.99 23.87 6.91
CA ASN A 554 10.92 23.93 5.79
C ASN A 554 10.73 25.20 4.93
N THR A 555 9.62 25.95 5.10
CA THR A 555 9.27 27.10 4.28
C THR A 555 9.71 28.42 4.92
N SER A 556 9.56 28.57 6.24
CA SER A 556 9.62 29.87 6.90
C SER A 556 11.03 30.46 7.08
N SER A 557 12.07 29.65 7.29
CA SER A 557 13.42 30.18 7.57
C SER A 557 14.23 30.56 6.32
N LEU A 558 13.86 30.05 5.15
CA LEU A 558 14.57 30.35 3.90
C LEU A 558 13.86 31.41 3.04
N GLU A 559 12.54 31.54 3.16
CA GLU A 559 11.76 32.52 2.39
C GLU A 559 11.83 33.94 2.98
N THR A 560 12.30 34.09 4.21
CA THR A 560 12.59 35.39 4.82
C THR A 560 13.88 36.01 4.30
N ILE A 561 14.72 35.23 3.61
CA ILE A 561 15.98 35.74 3.04
C ILE A 561 15.68 36.40 1.70
N GLU A 562 15.98 37.72 1.63
CA GLU A 562 15.79 38.48 0.41
C GLU A 562 16.53 37.85 -0.78
N GLY A 563 15.80 37.57 -1.85
CA GLY A 563 16.33 36.90 -3.03
C GLY A 563 16.14 35.38 -3.06
N VAL A 564 15.62 34.74 -2.01
CA VAL A 564 15.33 33.31 -1.96
C VAL A 564 13.82 33.07 -2.14
N GLY A 565 13.38 33.04 -3.39
CA GLY A 565 12.00 32.66 -3.72
C GLY A 565 11.79 31.12 -3.73
N PRO A 566 10.53 30.64 -3.92
CA PRO A 566 10.17 29.22 -3.83
C PRO A 566 11.03 28.29 -4.72
N LYS A 567 11.40 28.72 -5.93
CA LYS A 567 12.24 27.94 -6.85
C LYS A 567 13.68 27.80 -6.32
N ARG A 568 14.30 28.89 -5.85
CA ARG A 568 15.65 28.87 -5.29
C ARG A 568 15.71 28.08 -3.98
N ARG A 569 14.69 28.20 -3.12
CA ARG A 569 14.55 27.38 -1.92
C ARG A 569 14.50 25.89 -2.26
N GLN A 570 13.65 25.50 -3.21
CA GLN A 570 13.53 24.08 -3.62
C GLN A 570 14.86 23.56 -4.13
N MET A 571 15.60 24.36 -4.89
CA MET A 571 16.93 23.99 -5.38
C MET A 571 17.95 23.88 -4.25
N LEU A 572 18.00 24.83 -3.33
CA LEU A 572 18.87 24.79 -2.15
C LEU A 572 18.64 23.53 -1.32
N LEU A 573 17.39 23.22 -0.96
CA LEU A 573 17.06 22.03 -0.20
C LEU A 573 17.36 20.73 -0.95
N LYS A 574 17.12 20.71 -2.26
CA LYS A 574 17.41 19.54 -3.11
C LYS A 574 18.92 19.29 -3.24
N TYR A 575 19.72 20.34 -3.45
CA TYR A 575 21.17 20.23 -3.62
C TYR A 575 21.92 19.96 -2.32
N MET A 576 21.39 20.44 -1.19
CA MET A 576 22.03 20.26 0.12
C MET A 576 21.51 19.03 0.89
N GLY A 577 20.55 18.28 0.33
CA GLY A 577 19.97 17.09 1.00
C GLY A 577 19.06 17.43 2.16
N GLY A 578 18.36 18.60 2.11
CA GLY A 578 17.44 19.09 3.11
C GLY A 578 17.98 20.27 3.91
N LEU A 579 17.15 20.77 4.86
CA LEU A 579 17.50 21.95 5.66
C LEU A 579 18.75 21.70 6.53
N GLN A 580 18.88 20.52 7.11
CA GLN A 580 20.04 20.17 7.94
C GLN A 580 21.34 20.16 7.13
N GLY A 581 21.30 19.69 5.88
CA GLY A 581 22.43 19.77 4.96
C GLY A 581 22.82 21.21 4.61
N LEU A 582 21.81 22.07 4.44
CA LEU A 582 22.01 23.49 4.16
C LEU A 582 22.57 24.25 5.37
N LEU A 583 22.07 23.97 6.58
CA LEU A 583 22.60 24.54 7.83
C LEU A 583 24.07 24.18 8.08
N ASN A 584 24.51 23.01 7.61
CA ASN A 584 25.89 22.53 7.74
C ASN A 584 26.76 22.86 6.54
N ALA A 585 26.21 23.47 5.48
CA ALA A 585 26.96 23.78 4.26
C ALA A 585 27.87 24.98 4.45
N SER A 586 29.01 25.00 3.73
CA SER A 586 29.86 26.18 3.62
C SER A 586 29.28 27.18 2.62
N MET A 587 29.74 28.43 2.66
CA MET A 587 29.35 29.47 1.72
C MET A 587 29.67 29.07 0.26
N GLU A 588 30.81 28.43 0.06
CA GLU A 588 31.24 27.94 -1.28
C GLU A 588 30.35 26.79 -1.77
N GLU A 589 29.86 25.90 -0.89
CA GLU A 589 28.92 24.84 -1.23
C GLU A 589 27.56 25.44 -1.63
N ILE A 590 27.09 26.45 -0.93
CA ILE A 590 25.83 27.15 -1.23
C ILE A 590 25.93 27.87 -2.58
N ALA A 591 27.06 28.50 -2.87
CA ALA A 591 27.30 29.19 -4.15
C ALA A 591 27.32 28.25 -5.37
N LYS A 592 27.59 26.95 -5.20
CA LYS A 592 27.52 25.94 -6.28
C LYS A 592 26.12 25.56 -6.70
N VAL A 593 25.09 25.98 -5.96
CA VAL A 593 23.70 25.68 -6.32
C VAL A 593 23.28 26.51 -7.53
N PRO A 594 22.76 25.91 -8.60
CA PRO A 594 22.34 26.63 -9.79
C PRO A 594 21.35 27.74 -9.47
N GLY A 595 21.63 28.96 -9.97
CA GLY A 595 20.79 30.15 -9.73
C GLY A 595 21.04 30.87 -8.40
N ILE A 596 22.08 30.49 -7.64
CA ILE A 596 22.55 31.18 -6.45
C ILE A 596 23.87 31.87 -6.79
N SER A 597 23.88 33.19 -6.72
CA SER A 597 25.12 33.97 -6.88
C SER A 597 25.93 33.97 -5.58
N GLN A 598 27.22 34.32 -5.67
CA GLN A 598 28.09 34.34 -4.50
C GLN A 598 27.58 35.28 -3.40
N GLY A 599 27.11 36.48 -3.78
CA GLY A 599 26.50 37.41 -2.79
C GLY A 599 25.19 36.91 -2.18
N LEU A 600 24.40 36.12 -2.91
CA LEU A 600 23.21 35.48 -2.35
C LEU A 600 23.58 34.30 -1.43
N ALA A 601 24.61 33.53 -1.77
CA ALA A 601 25.14 32.46 -0.94
C ALA A 601 25.64 32.99 0.42
N GLU A 602 26.29 34.15 0.40
CA GLU A 602 26.76 34.85 1.59
C GLU A 602 25.59 35.29 2.48
N LYS A 603 24.55 35.92 1.91
CA LYS A 603 23.33 36.28 2.63
C LYS A 603 22.65 35.06 3.27
N ILE A 604 22.54 33.96 2.52
CA ILE A 604 21.94 32.70 3.00
C ILE A 604 22.77 32.12 4.15
N TYR A 605 24.08 32.08 4.02
CA TYR A 605 25.00 31.53 5.01
C TYR A 605 24.89 32.29 6.35
N TYR A 606 24.98 33.62 6.31
CA TYR A 606 24.86 34.44 7.52
C TYR A 606 23.46 34.39 8.14
N SER A 607 22.41 34.43 7.34
CA SER A 607 21.03 34.36 7.82
C SER A 607 20.66 33.02 8.47
N LEU A 608 21.38 31.92 8.15
CA LEU A 608 21.13 30.60 8.73
C LEU A 608 22.00 30.30 9.96
N LYS A 609 23.05 31.09 10.23
CA LYS A 609 23.96 30.90 11.37
C LYS A 609 23.72 31.88 12.52
N HIS A 610 22.91 32.89 12.29
CA HIS A 610 22.39 33.83 13.27
C HIS A 610 20.88 33.64 13.44
#